data_36cfcd776d72cc96394d927c8b1760d3
#
_entry.id   36cfcd776d72cc96394d927c8b1760d3
#
_cell.length_a   1.000
_cell.length_b   1.000
_cell.length_c   1.000
_cell.angle_alpha   90.00
_cell.angle_beta   90.00
_cell.angle_gamma   90.00
#
_symmetry.space_group_name_H-M   'P 1'
#
loop_
_entity.id
_entity.type
_entity.pdbx_description
1 polymer ?
#
loop_
_entity_poly.entity_id
_entity_poly.type
_entity_poly.pdbx_seq_one_letter_code
_entity_poly.pdbx_strand_id
1 'polypeptide(L)'
;MKKIMACLVIMAALIGCSKSDDQGGGLSTPENTLPKKNDDHGGKTLPKGVFPKKIAHKTENGNISYEITNNVQGEKILSTTSISYKRDGSIESKILISFSYEGDYPKEATYKRSKTNGENENYTETYSFVDGKLKNTTLKHDTNPRATKTTTYSYHNDGKLAKVLVEEPRKSSLNGQIMEDIYVTETDYTHTGNVITATEKRYFKDTQGNKRDENTSLTTYTYTFENENLIKVTESTTEYYSTTEYTYDEKNNPLFQNFKKLMDPDYFNDAKNSKNNILTRKTTDKYNYNSSTIVNEHVYEYTYADNNYPLTQKIFRKRTENGVEKKELGETTEYAY
;
A
#
# COMPACT_ATOMS: atom_id res chain seq x y z
N MET A 1 -18.00 0.11 0.12
CA MET A 1 -16.95 -0.58 -0.63
C MET A 1 -15.64 0.19 -0.65
N LYS A 2 -15.57 1.50 -1.00
CA LYS A 2 -14.33 2.31 -0.97
C LYS A 2 -13.60 2.34 0.40
N LYS A 3 -14.32 2.20 1.54
CA LYS A 3 -13.72 2.22 2.89
C LYS A 3 -12.99 0.93 3.30
N ILE A 4 -13.35 -0.22 2.71
CA ILE A 4 -12.67 -1.50 3.00
C ILE A 4 -11.31 -1.54 2.27
N MET A 5 -11.26 -0.99 1.07
CA MET A 5 -10.01 -0.86 0.32
C MET A 5 -8.99 0.06 1.02
N ALA A 6 -9.46 1.14 1.67
CA ALA A 6 -8.60 2.01 2.48
C ALA A 6 -7.97 1.30 3.69
N CYS A 7 -8.68 0.33 4.30
CA CYS A 7 -8.14 -0.45 5.41
C CYS A 7 -7.07 -1.46 4.95
N LEU A 8 -7.23 -2.08 3.76
CA LEU A 8 -6.21 -2.97 3.18
C LEU A 8 -4.93 -2.21 2.80
N VAL A 9 -5.07 -1.00 2.23
CA VAL A 9 -3.92 -0.14 1.90
C VAL A 9 -3.15 0.31 3.15
N ILE A 10 -3.84 0.48 4.30
CA ILE A 10 -3.19 0.82 5.57
C ILE A 10 -2.42 -0.39 6.14
N MET A 11 -2.87 -1.61 5.85
CA MET A 11 -2.17 -2.83 6.29
C MET A 11 -0.86 -3.06 5.58
N ALA A 12 -0.84 -2.85 4.28
CA ALA A 12 0.40 -2.88 3.53
C ALA A 12 1.44 -1.92 4.14
N ALA A 13 1.03 -0.79 4.74
CA ALA A 13 1.92 0.21 5.31
C ALA A 13 2.65 -0.18 6.62
N LEU A 14 2.40 -1.34 7.22
CA LEU A 14 2.85 -1.59 8.59
C LEU A 14 3.69 -2.86 8.80
N ILE A 15 3.96 -3.64 7.76
CA ILE A 15 4.58 -4.94 7.94
C ILE A 15 5.92 -5.02 7.21
N GLY A 16 6.98 -5.00 7.94
CA GLY A 16 8.33 -5.24 7.47
C GLY A 16 9.11 -6.10 8.46
N CYS A 17 9.85 -7.08 7.97
CA CYS A 17 10.84 -7.82 8.71
C CYS A 17 12.21 -7.57 8.10
N SER A 18 13.22 -7.23 8.89
CA SER A 18 14.61 -7.24 8.47
C SER A 18 15.27 -8.57 8.88
N LYS A 19 16.14 -9.11 8.04
CA LYS A 19 17.01 -10.21 8.43
C LYS A 19 18.14 -9.70 9.31
N SER A 20 18.37 -10.35 10.45
CA SER A 20 19.65 -10.25 11.14
C SER A 20 20.69 -11.06 10.36
N ASP A 21 21.78 -10.43 9.96
CA ASP A 21 22.97 -11.14 9.50
C ASP A 21 23.66 -11.79 10.69
N ASP A 22 23.24 -13.02 11.04
CA ASP A 22 24.04 -13.90 11.86
C ASP A 22 24.88 -14.76 10.92
N GLN A 23 26.19 -14.70 11.15
CA GLN A 23 27.21 -15.45 10.42
C GLN A 23 27.00 -16.96 10.60
N GLY A 24 26.86 -17.67 9.49
CA GLY A 24 26.95 -19.11 9.51
C GLY A 24 26.39 -19.81 8.28
N GLY A 25 27.20 -20.01 7.23
CA GLY A 25 27.06 -21.10 6.27
C GLY A 25 26.19 -20.83 5.05
N GLY A 26 26.86 -20.63 3.95
CA GLY A 26 26.47 -20.29 2.61
C GLY A 26 25.26 -20.97 2.01
N LEU A 27 24.44 -20.12 1.43
CA LEU A 27 23.75 -20.36 0.17
C LEU A 27 23.52 -18.97 -0.45
N SER A 28 24.23 -18.71 -1.52
CA SER A 28 24.16 -17.46 -2.28
C SER A 28 22.79 -17.35 -2.94
N THR A 29 21.93 -16.46 -2.41
CA THR A 29 20.81 -15.92 -3.17
C THR A 29 21.35 -14.92 -4.17
N PRO A 30 20.91 -14.91 -5.44
CA PRO A 30 21.34 -13.90 -6.39
C PRO A 30 20.90 -12.53 -5.88
N GLU A 31 21.88 -11.73 -5.48
CA GLU A 31 21.73 -10.32 -5.18
C GLU A 31 21.17 -9.61 -6.42
N ASN A 32 20.07 -8.89 -6.24
CA ASN A 32 19.55 -7.97 -7.22
C ASN A 32 20.56 -6.81 -7.31
N THR A 33 21.57 -6.96 -8.18
CA THR A 33 22.61 -5.95 -8.40
C THR A 33 22.06 -4.83 -9.26
N LEU A 34 21.44 -3.84 -8.61
CA LEU A 34 21.57 -2.47 -9.06
C LEU A 34 23.01 -2.01 -8.76
N PRO A 35 23.65 -1.20 -9.60
CA PRO A 35 25.05 -0.86 -9.45
C PRO A 35 25.29 -0.23 -8.08
N LYS A 36 26.11 -0.87 -7.25
CA LYS A 36 26.62 -0.29 -6.00
C LYS A 36 27.47 0.91 -6.37
N LYS A 37 26.99 2.10 -6.13
CA LYS A 37 27.84 3.27 -5.96
C LYS A 37 28.45 3.17 -4.56
N ASN A 38 29.76 3.03 -4.49
CA ASN A 38 30.52 3.13 -3.26
C ASN A 38 30.38 4.58 -2.74
N ASP A 39 29.46 4.82 -1.84
CA ASP A 39 29.43 6.03 -1.04
C ASP A 39 29.95 5.67 0.36
N ASP A 40 31.28 5.72 0.46
CA ASP A 40 32.01 5.69 1.72
C ASP A 40 31.87 7.07 2.40
N HIS A 41 30.72 7.28 3.02
CA HIS A 41 30.53 8.35 4.00
C HIS A 41 30.35 7.69 5.36
N GLY A 42 31.33 7.92 6.25
CA GLY A 42 31.44 7.43 7.62
C GLY A 42 30.10 7.35 8.33
N GLY A 43 29.33 6.29 8.04
CA GLY A 43 27.94 6.14 8.38
C GLY A 43 27.81 5.50 9.75
N LYS A 44 27.20 6.21 10.66
CA LYS A 44 26.46 5.57 11.74
C LYS A 44 25.51 4.56 11.08
N THR A 45 25.70 3.28 11.41
CA THR A 45 24.79 2.20 11.00
C THR A 45 23.35 2.64 11.28
N LEU A 46 22.52 2.73 10.25
CA LEU A 46 21.11 3.06 10.39
C LEU A 46 20.48 2.08 11.38
N PRO A 47 19.71 2.53 12.37
CA PRO A 47 19.05 1.64 13.29
C PRO A 47 18.15 0.70 12.48
N LYS A 48 18.36 -0.61 12.62
CA LYS A 48 17.58 -1.66 11.96
C LYS A 48 16.11 -1.49 12.37
N GLY A 49 15.21 -1.37 11.37
CA GLY A 49 13.77 -1.48 11.55
C GLY A 49 13.16 -0.51 12.56
N VAL A 50 13.23 0.81 12.32
CA VAL A 50 12.55 1.79 13.20
C VAL A 50 11.10 1.92 12.78
N PHE A 51 10.24 1.13 13.42
CA PHE A 51 8.79 1.28 13.26
C PHE A 51 8.27 2.41 14.14
N PRO A 52 7.43 3.33 13.63
CA PRO A 52 6.67 4.21 14.50
C PRO A 52 5.78 3.37 15.43
N LYS A 53 5.91 3.57 16.74
CA LYS A 53 5.00 2.95 17.73
C LYS A 53 3.61 3.56 17.63
N LYS A 54 3.54 4.86 17.30
CA LYS A 54 2.28 5.57 17.11
C LYS A 54 2.37 6.50 15.91
N ILE A 55 1.29 6.55 15.13
CA ILE A 55 1.06 7.50 14.05
C ILE A 55 -0.30 8.14 14.32
N ALA A 56 -0.39 9.45 14.34
CA ALA A 56 -1.63 10.19 14.51
C ALA A 56 -1.83 11.15 13.33
N HIS A 57 -2.96 11.01 12.66
CA HIS A 57 -3.40 11.90 11.59
C HIS A 57 -4.38 12.93 12.15
N LYS A 58 -4.12 14.21 11.88
CA LYS A 58 -4.91 15.33 12.34
C LYS A 58 -5.48 16.10 11.15
N THR A 59 -6.72 16.51 11.25
CA THR A 59 -7.35 17.41 10.30
C THR A 59 -6.70 18.81 10.34
N GLU A 60 -7.05 19.67 9.40
CA GLU A 60 -6.65 21.08 9.36
C GLU A 60 -6.91 21.83 10.68
N ASN A 61 -7.97 21.47 11.42
CA ASN A 61 -8.35 22.05 12.70
C ASN A 61 -7.62 21.43 13.91
N GLY A 62 -6.67 20.52 13.67
CA GLY A 62 -5.88 19.86 14.70
C GLY A 62 -6.58 18.69 15.41
N ASN A 63 -7.82 18.37 15.06
CA ASN A 63 -8.54 17.22 15.61
C ASN A 63 -7.98 15.93 15.03
N ILE A 64 -7.79 14.92 15.89
CA ILE A 64 -7.37 13.60 15.45
C ILE A 64 -8.48 12.97 14.61
N SER A 65 -8.16 12.59 13.37
CA SER A 65 -9.08 11.88 12.47
C SER A 65 -8.82 10.37 12.47
N TYR A 66 -7.56 9.99 12.73
CA TYR A 66 -7.14 8.60 12.67
C TYR A 66 -5.86 8.37 13.47
N GLU A 67 -5.78 7.26 14.20
CA GLU A 67 -4.58 6.84 14.93
C GLU A 67 -4.21 5.40 14.61
N ILE A 68 -2.92 5.13 14.57
CA ILE A 68 -2.34 3.79 14.50
C ILE A 68 -1.40 3.60 15.68
N THR A 69 -1.51 2.48 16.36
CA THR A 69 -0.57 2.05 17.40
C THR A 69 -0.04 0.67 17.06
N ASN A 70 1.28 0.53 17.01
CA ASN A 70 1.96 -0.73 16.72
C ASN A 70 2.56 -1.32 17.99
N ASN A 71 2.32 -2.61 18.22
CA ASN A 71 3.04 -3.42 19.19
C ASN A 71 4.14 -4.18 18.43
N VAL A 72 5.39 -3.82 18.70
CA VAL A 72 6.56 -4.33 17.98
C VAL A 72 7.45 -5.10 18.94
N GLN A 73 7.91 -6.27 18.53
CA GLN A 73 8.91 -7.07 19.26
C GLN A 73 10.07 -7.41 18.30
N GLY A 74 11.24 -6.83 18.57
CA GLY A 74 12.35 -6.91 17.63
C GLY A 74 11.98 -6.25 16.31
N GLU A 75 12.07 -7.01 15.24
CA GLU A 75 11.74 -6.57 13.88
C GLU A 75 10.32 -6.97 13.42
N LYS A 76 9.49 -7.52 14.33
CA LYS A 76 8.14 -8.02 14.04
C LYS A 76 7.08 -7.15 14.65
N ILE A 77 6.04 -6.82 13.88
CA ILE A 77 4.81 -6.23 14.39
C ILE A 77 3.92 -7.38 14.89
N LEU A 78 3.67 -7.43 16.19
CA LEU A 78 2.78 -8.44 16.79
C LEU A 78 1.32 -8.04 16.64
N SER A 79 1.04 -6.75 16.73
CA SER A 79 -0.31 -6.24 16.51
C SER A 79 -0.30 -4.76 16.12
N THR A 80 -1.36 -4.36 15.43
CA THR A 80 -1.66 -2.98 15.09
C THR A 80 -3.08 -2.66 15.51
N THR A 81 -3.26 -1.55 16.24
CA THR A 81 -4.57 -0.99 16.54
C THR A 81 -4.75 0.28 15.73
N SER A 82 -5.85 0.36 14.98
CA SER A 82 -6.24 1.55 14.22
C SER A 82 -7.57 2.07 14.74
N ILE A 83 -7.66 3.37 14.98
CA ILE A 83 -8.87 4.04 15.48
C ILE A 83 -9.22 5.18 14.54
N SER A 84 -10.43 5.17 14.00
CA SER A 84 -11.00 6.30 13.24
C SER A 84 -11.92 7.10 14.12
N TYR A 85 -11.88 8.42 13.99
CA TYR A 85 -12.69 9.36 14.77
C TYR A 85 -13.66 10.11 13.86
N LYS A 86 -14.84 10.42 14.39
CA LYS A 86 -15.78 11.35 13.78
C LYS A 86 -15.31 12.79 14.01
N ARG A 87 -15.96 13.75 13.35
CA ARG A 87 -15.64 15.18 13.50
C ARG A 87 -15.84 15.71 14.93
N ASP A 88 -16.74 15.09 15.71
CA ASP A 88 -17.01 15.43 17.12
C ASP A 88 -15.99 14.79 18.09
N GLY A 89 -14.99 14.10 17.59
CA GLY A 89 -13.96 13.43 18.37
C GLY A 89 -14.37 12.06 18.92
N SER A 90 -15.62 11.61 18.72
CA SER A 90 -16.05 10.28 19.11
C SER A 90 -15.46 9.22 18.18
N ILE A 91 -15.23 8.01 18.71
CA ILE A 91 -14.71 6.89 17.91
C ILE A 91 -15.77 6.49 16.87
N GLU A 92 -15.39 6.41 15.60
CA GLU A 92 -16.20 5.87 14.51
C GLU A 92 -16.01 4.36 14.39
N SER A 93 -14.76 3.92 14.40
CA SER A 93 -14.42 2.49 14.32
C SER A 93 -13.05 2.21 14.93
N LYS A 94 -12.88 0.97 15.40
CA LYS A 94 -11.59 0.44 15.88
C LYS A 94 -11.31 -0.86 15.15
N ILE A 95 -10.07 -1.02 14.68
CA ILE A 95 -9.58 -2.26 14.08
C ILE A 95 -8.37 -2.71 14.88
N LEU A 96 -8.40 -3.95 15.35
CA LEU A 96 -7.25 -4.64 15.90
C LEU A 96 -6.81 -5.71 14.90
N ILE A 97 -5.53 -5.68 14.54
CA ILE A 97 -4.89 -6.70 13.71
C ILE A 97 -3.85 -7.38 14.57
N SER A 98 -3.89 -8.70 14.64
CA SER A 98 -2.89 -9.50 15.35
C SER A 98 -2.23 -10.46 14.39
N PHE A 99 -0.90 -10.56 14.46
CA PHE A 99 -0.10 -11.37 13.56
C PHE A 99 0.50 -12.57 14.27
N SER A 100 0.48 -13.72 13.60
CA SER A 100 1.29 -14.88 13.94
C SER A 100 2.37 -15.11 12.87
N TYR A 101 3.47 -15.71 13.27
CA TYR A 101 4.65 -15.91 12.42
C TYR A 101 5.10 -17.36 12.45
N GLU A 102 5.68 -17.80 11.33
CA GLU A 102 6.44 -19.03 11.23
C GLU A 102 7.88 -18.65 10.82
N GLY A 103 8.82 -18.73 11.77
CA GLY A 103 10.14 -18.11 11.59
C GLY A 103 10.01 -16.60 11.39
N ASP A 104 10.58 -16.08 10.31
CA ASP A 104 10.52 -14.65 9.96
C ASP A 104 9.32 -14.28 9.10
N TYR A 105 8.53 -15.27 8.67
CA TYR A 105 7.43 -15.05 7.75
C TYR A 105 6.10 -14.95 8.50
N PRO A 106 5.23 -13.97 8.17
CA PRO A 106 3.89 -13.94 8.68
C PRO A 106 3.12 -15.18 8.17
N LYS A 107 2.39 -15.81 9.08
CA LYS A 107 1.57 -16.98 8.80
C LYS A 107 0.10 -16.61 8.70
N GLU A 108 -0.35 -15.78 9.62
CA GLU A 108 -1.75 -15.40 9.71
C GLU A 108 -1.88 -14.00 10.31
N ALA A 109 -2.86 -13.25 9.84
CA ALA A 109 -3.34 -12.04 10.45
C ALA A 109 -4.82 -12.16 10.79
N THR A 110 -5.20 -11.85 12.03
CA THR A 110 -6.59 -11.77 12.45
C THR A 110 -7.01 -10.32 12.59
N TYR A 111 -8.15 -9.97 12.04
CA TYR A 111 -8.73 -8.63 12.04
C TYR A 111 -10.01 -8.63 12.86
N LYS A 112 -10.08 -7.75 13.85
CA LYS A 112 -11.29 -7.50 14.63
C LYS A 112 -11.67 -6.04 14.47
N ARG A 113 -12.77 -5.80 13.79
CA ARG A 113 -13.32 -4.46 13.57
C ARG A 113 -14.56 -4.28 14.42
N SER A 114 -14.58 -3.21 15.21
CA SER A 114 -15.72 -2.75 15.97
C SER A 114 -16.17 -1.39 15.44
N LYS A 115 -17.46 -1.20 15.20
CA LYS A 115 -18.08 0.06 14.81
C LYS A 115 -18.98 0.57 15.94
N THR A 116 -19.21 1.88 16.01
CA THR A 116 -20.05 2.51 17.04
C THR A 116 -21.53 2.14 16.93
N ASN A 117 -21.99 1.65 15.78
CA ASN A 117 -23.35 1.13 15.60
C ASN A 117 -23.55 -0.30 16.13
N GLY A 118 -22.53 -0.86 16.80
CA GLY A 118 -22.56 -2.22 17.36
C GLY A 118 -22.22 -3.34 16.35
N GLU A 119 -21.97 -3.01 15.09
CA GLU A 119 -21.51 -4.01 14.11
C GLU A 119 -20.06 -4.39 14.37
N ASN A 120 -19.81 -5.68 14.47
CA ASN A 120 -18.48 -6.26 14.57
C ASN A 120 -18.22 -7.11 13.33
N GLU A 121 -17.03 -6.95 12.76
CA GLU A 121 -16.58 -7.73 11.61
C GLU A 121 -15.23 -8.35 11.96
N ASN A 122 -15.11 -9.65 11.75
CA ASN A 122 -13.86 -10.37 11.95
C ASN A 122 -13.43 -11.00 10.62
N TYR A 123 -12.12 -10.95 10.38
CA TYR A 123 -11.51 -11.53 9.20
C TYR A 123 -10.24 -12.26 9.62
N THR A 124 -9.91 -13.30 8.90
CA THR A 124 -8.63 -14.00 9.02
C THR A 124 -7.96 -14.02 7.65
N GLU A 125 -6.72 -13.56 7.59
CA GLU A 125 -5.88 -13.63 6.40
C GLU A 125 -4.73 -14.60 6.65
N THR A 126 -4.55 -15.57 5.75
CA THR A 126 -3.45 -16.51 5.80
C THR A 126 -2.48 -16.25 4.65
N TYR A 127 -1.20 -16.50 4.90
CA TYR A 127 -0.10 -16.26 3.96
C TYR A 127 0.62 -17.56 3.66
N SER A 128 0.93 -17.80 2.40
CA SER A 128 1.68 -18.97 1.95
C SER A 128 2.92 -18.53 1.20
N PHE A 129 4.09 -18.96 1.70
CA PHE A 129 5.39 -18.65 1.12
C PHE A 129 6.02 -19.92 0.52
N VAL A 130 6.70 -19.75 -0.61
CA VAL A 130 7.52 -20.79 -1.26
C VAL A 130 8.84 -20.13 -1.64
N ASP A 131 9.96 -20.71 -1.23
CA ASP A 131 11.31 -20.20 -1.46
C ASP A 131 11.47 -18.72 -1.08
N GLY A 132 10.91 -18.35 0.08
CA GLY A 132 10.97 -16.99 0.61
C GLY A 132 10.10 -15.95 -0.11
N LYS A 133 9.26 -16.36 -1.07
CA LYS A 133 8.37 -15.49 -1.83
C LYS A 133 6.92 -15.77 -1.49
N LEU A 134 6.14 -14.72 -1.28
CA LEU A 134 4.70 -14.84 -1.07
C LEU A 134 4.04 -15.42 -2.33
N LYS A 135 3.34 -16.54 -2.20
CA LYS A 135 2.64 -17.20 -3.31
C LYS A 135 1.14 -16.96 -3.28
N ASN A 136 0.55 -17.03 -2.09
CA ASN A 136 -0.89 -16.84 -1.95
C ASN A 136 -1.20 -16.10 -0.65
N THR A 137 -2.27 -15.30 -0.69
CA THR A 137 -3.00 -14.89 0.49
C THR A 137 -4.46 -15.32 0.37
N THR A 138 -5.09 -15.62 1.52
CA THR A 138 -6.50 -15.96 1.59
C THR A 138 -7.12 -15.17 2.73
N LEU A 139 -8.01 -14.25 2.41
CA LEU A 139 -8.78 -13.46 3.38
C LEU A 139 -10.19 -14.07 3.51
N LYS A 140 -10.54 -14.51 4.71
CA LYS A 140 -11.85 -15.07 5.05
C LYS A 140 -12.59 -14.16 6.00
N HIS A 141 -13.88 -14.00 5.78
CA HIS A 141 -14.79 -13.37 6.72
C HIS A 141 -15.37 -14.42 7.64
N ASP A 142 -15.27 -14.25 8.97
CA ASP A 142 -15.65 -15.30 9.94
C ASP A 142 -17.13 -15.68 9.87
N THR A 143 -18.01 -14.71 9.62
CA THR A 143 -19.46 -14.92 9.54
C THR A 143 -19.97 -15.17 8.13
N ASN A 144 -19.12 -15.00 7.11
CA ASN A 144 -19.48 -15.25 5.71
C ASN A 144 -18.32 -15.95 4.97
N PRO A 145 -18.15 -17.27 5.17
CA PRO A 145 -17.08 -18.03 4.51
C PRO A 145 -17.10 -17.96 2.97
N ARG A 146 -18.27 -17.63 2.39
CA ARG A 146 -18.41 -17.46 0.93
C ARG A 146 -17.75 -16.16 0.42
N ALA A 147 -17.46 -15.21 1.31
CA ALA A 147 -16.74 -13.99 0.98
C ALA A 147 -15.20 -14.16 1.10
N THR A 148 -14.70 -15.32 0.69
CA THR A 148 -13.25 -15.59 0.72
C THR A 148 -12.59 -14.95 -0.49
N LYS A 149 -11.71 -13.98 -0.24
CA LYS A 149 -10.85 -13.37 -1.26
C LYS A 149 -9.53 -14.13 -1.31
N THR A 150 -9.09 -14.52 -2.50
CA THR A 150 -7.77 -15.11 -2.72
C THR A 150 -6.91 -14.18 -3.57
N THR A 151 -5.62 -14.11 -3.26
CA THR A 151 -4.63 -13.43 -4.09
C THR A 151 -3.50 -14.40 -4.38
N THR A 152 -3.16 -14.57 -5.65
CA THR A 152 -2.07 -15.43 -6.11
C THR A 152 -1.00 -14.59 -6.77
N TYR A 153 0.27 -14.84 -6.42
CA TYR A 153 1.44 -14.14 -6.93
C TYR A 153 2.29 -15.10 -7.76
N SER A 154 2.73 -14.64 -8.92
CA SER A 154 3.67 -15.34 -9.78
C SER A 154 4.89 -14.47 -10.05
N TYR A 155 6.03 -15.11 -10.29
CA TYR A 155 7.31 -14.42 -10.47
C TYR A 155 8.01 -14.86 -11.74
N HIS A 156 8.73 -13.93 -12.35
CA HIS A 156 9.69 -14.24 -13.41
C HIS A 156 10.86 -15.07 -12.87
N ASN A 157 11.65 -15.67 -13.77
CA ASN A 157 12.81 -16.46 -13.40
C ASN A 157 13.88 -15.66 -12.63
N ASP A 158 13.95 -14.34 -12.87
CA ASP A 158 14.84 -13.42 -12.14
C ASP A 158 14.30 -13.02 -10.75
N GLY A 159 13.15 -13.55 -10.36
CA GLY A 159 12.53 -13.33 -9.06
C GLY A 159 11.67 -12.11 -8.93
N LYS A 160 11.54 -11.28 -9.98
CA LYS A 160 10.63 -10.12 -9.99
C LYS A 160 9.18 -10.57 -10.13
N LEU A 161 8.26 -9.78 -9.59
CA LEU A 161 6.82 -10.02 -9.71
C LEU A 161 6.42 -10.06 -11.18
N ALA A 162 5.74 -11.14 -11.60
CA ALA A 162 5.25 -11.30 -12.97
C ALA A 162 3.73 -11.11 -13.05
N LYS A 163 3.01 -11.55 -12.02
CA LYS A 163 1.54 -11.52 -12.05
C LYS A 163 0.95 -11.51 -10.65
N VAL A 164 -0.13 -10.75 -10.49
CA VAL A 164 -1.04 -10.82 -9.36
C VAL A 164 -2.43 -11.17 -9.87
N LEU A 165 -3.04 -12.19 -9.29
CA LEU A 165 -4.42 -12.61 -9.55
C LEU A 165 -5.21 -12.51 -8.27
N VAL A 166 -6.24 -11.65 -8.27
CA VAL A 166 -7.18 -11.50 -7.16
C VAL A 166 -8.53 -12.03 -7.56
N GLU A 167 -9.09 -12.93 -6.76
CA GLU A 167 -10.42 -13.50 -6.96
C GLU A 167 -11.27 -13.22 -5.72
N GLU A 168 -12.40 -12.56 -5.92
CA GLU A 168 -13.32 -12.16 -4.86
C GLU A 168 -14.75 -12.59 -5.22
N PRO A 169 -15.35 -13.54 -4.49
CA PRO A 169 -16.74 -13.90 -4.68
C PRO A 169 -17.66 -12.70 -4.41
N ARG A 170 -18.59 -12.45 -5.31
CA ARG A 170 -19.57 -11.37 -5.20
C ARG A 170 -20.97 -11.88 -5.50
N LYS A 171 -21.95 -11.25 -4.86
CA LYS A 171 -23.35 -11.39 -5.25
C LYS A 171 -23.74 -10.19 -6.08
N SER A 172 -24.18 -10.43 -7.29
CA SER A 172 -24.78 -9.43 -8.17
C SER A 172 -26.29 -9.71 -8.30
N SER A 173 -27.07 -8.67 -8.56
CA SER A 173 -28.49 -8.80 -8.89
C SER A 173 -28.70 -8.31 -10.31
N LEU A 174 -29.15 -9.18 -11.19
CA LEU A 174 -29.54 -8.84 -12.54
C LEU A 174 -31.01 -9.20 -12.72
N ASN A 175 -31.86 -8.23 -13.08
CA ASN A 175 -33.30 -8.40 -13.28
C ASN A 175 -34.01 -9.08 -12.07
N GLY A 176 -33.58 -8.77 -10.85
CA GLY A 176 -34.13 -9.35 -9.61
C GLY A 176 -33.63 -10.75 -9.26
N GLN A 177 -32.82 -11.37 -10.11
CA GLN A 177 -32.15 -12.64 -9.82
C GLN A 177 -30.80 -12.40 -9.16
N ILE A 178 -30.55 -13.05 -8.01
CA ILE A 178 -29.25 -13.04 -7.36
C ILE A 178 -28.35 -14.03 -8.08
N MET A 179 -27.26 -13.54 -8.63
CA MET A 179 -26.19 -14.35 -9.22
C MET A 179 -24.99 -14.34 -8.30
N GLU A 180 -24.34 -15.49 -8.17
CA GLU A 180 -23.05 -15.61 -7.50
C GLU A 180 -21.95 -15.60 -8.57
N ASP A 181 -21.12 -14.59 -8.55
CA ASP A 181 -20.02 -14.39 -9.48
C ASP A 181 -18.70 -14.28 -8.74
N ILE A 182 -17.61 -14.49 -9.45
CA ILE A 182 -16.25 -14.20 -8.97
C ILE A 182 -15.76 -12.96 -9.72
N TYR A 183 -15.51 -11.88 -8.97
CA TYR A 183 -14.85 -10.71 -9.52
C TYR A 183 -13.34 -10.97 -9.54
N VAL A 184 -12.76 -10.84 -10.71
CA VAL A 184 -11.35 -11.12 -10.96
C VAL A 184 -10.62 -9.82 -11.31
N THR A 185 -9.51 -9.56 -10.61
CA THR A 185 -8.50 -8.58 -11.02
C THR A 185 -7.22 -9.34 -11.33
N GLU A 186 -6.77 -9.25 -12.55
CA GLU A 186 -5.57 -9.88 -13.07
C GLU A 186 -4.60 -8.80 -13.52
N THR A 187 -3.41 -8.73 -12.92
CA THR A 187 -2.39 -7.74 -13.23
C THR A 187 -1.12 -8.45 -13.69
N ASP A 188 -0.70 -8.22 -14.92
CA ASP A 188 0.55 -8.70 -15.49
C ASP A 188 1.61 -7.61 -15.43
N TYR A 189 2.84 -7.94 -14.98
CA TYR A 189 3.95 -6.99 -14.80
C TYR A 189 5.10 -7.28 -15.76
N THR A 190 5.65 -6.22 -16.34
CA THR A 190 6.85 -6.24 -17.17
C THR A 190 7.86 -5.26 -16.59
N HIS A 191 9.12 -5.69 -16.46
CA HIS A 191 10.21 -4.90 -15.89
C HIS A 191 11.26 -4.58 -16.95
N THR A 192 11.50 -3.28 -17.19
CA THR A 192 12.50 -2.81 -18.16
C THR A 192 13.34 -1.69 -17.54
N GLY A 193 14.56 -2.01 -17.13
CA GLY A 193 15.43 -1.06 -16.42
C GLY A 193 14.75 -0.55 -15.13
N ASN A 194 14.56 0.77 -15.05
CA ASN A 194 13.91 1.45 -13.94
C ASN A 194 12.40 1.68 -14.15
N VAL A 195 11.81 1.01 -15.13
CA VAL A 195 10.38 1.12 -15.45
C VAL A 195 9.69 -0.21 -15.24
N ILE A 196 8.54 -0.18 -14.57
CA ILE A 196 7.62 -1.30 -14.44
C ILE A 196 6.32 -0.93 -15.15
N THR A 197 5.88 -1.78 -16.07
CA THR A 197 4.57 -1.65 -16.70
C THR A 197 3.65 -2.73 -16.16
N ALA A 198 2.47 -2.32 -15.68
CA ALA A 198 1.43 -3.24 -15.23
C ALA A 198 0.20 -3.11 -16.14
N THR A 199 -0.32 -4.25 -16.59
CA THR A 199 -1.56 -4.33 -17.36
C THR A 199 -2.60 -5.03 -16.51
N GLU A 200 -3.58 -4.29 -16.04
CA GLU A 200 -4.66 -4.78 -15.20
C GLU A 200 -5.91 -5.04 -16.02
N LYS A 201 -6.45 -6.25 -15.89
CA LYS A 201 -7.74 -6.67 -16.45
C LYS A 201 -8.69 -6.96 -15.30
N ARG A 202 -9.91 -6.44 -15.37
CA ARG A 202 -10.98 -6.72 -14.43
C ARG A 202 -12.15 -7.33 -15.18
N TYR A 203 -12.68 -8.43 -14.67
CA TYR A 203 -13.80 -9.14 -15.28
C TYR A 203 -14.53 -10.00 -14.27
N PHE A 204 -15.69 -10.56 -14.67
CA PHE A 204 -16.43 -11.52 -13.88
C PHE A 204 -16.27 -12.93 -14.46
N LYS A 205 -16.24 -13.93 -13.57
CA LYS A 205 -16.42 -15.35 -13.89
C LYS A 205 -17.69 -15.84 -13.25
N ASP A 206 -18.34 -16.83 -13.85
CA ASP A 206 -19.35 -17.63 -13.15
C ASP A 206 -18.68 -18.58 -12.14
N THR A 207 -19.49 -19.32 -11.37
CA THR A 207 -19.01 -20.30 -10.40
C THR A 207 -18.35 -21.52 -11.03
N GLN A 208 -18.54 -21.76 -12.34
CA GLN A 208 -17.85 -22.77 -13.13
C GLN A 208 -16.51 -22.29 -13.69
N GLY A 209 -16.19 -21.00 -13.51
CA GLY A 209 -14.95 -20.40 -13.98
C GLY A 209 -14.99 -19.80 -15.38
N ASN A 210 -16.17 -19.80 -16.05
CA ASN A 210 -16.33 -19.22 -17.37
C ASN A 210 -16.32 -17.70 -17.28
N LYS A 211 -15.47 -17.07 -18.08
CA LYS A 211 -15.36 -15.60 -18.15
C LYS A 211 -16.62 -15.01 -18.78
N ARG A 212 -17.08 -13.89 -18.20
CA ARG A 212 -18.13 -13.05 -18.78
C ARG A 212 -17.48 -11.84 -19.42
N ASP A 213 -17.52 -11.76 -20.75
CA ASP A 213 -16.81 -10.73 -21.51
C ASP A 213 -17.48 -9.35 -21.48
N GLU A 214 -18.75 -9.28 -21.10
CA GLU A 214 -19.59 -8.07 -21.17
C GLU A 214 -19.10 -6.90 -20.31
N ASN A 215 -18.21 -7.15 -19.32
CA ASN A 215 -17.74 -6.16 -18.35
C ASN A 215 -16.21 -6.19 -18.15
N THR A 216 -15.44 -6.45 -19.19
CA THR A 216 -13.97 -6.43 -19.09
C THR A 216 -13.47 -5.01 -19.19
N SER A 217 -12.79 -4.53 -18.15
CA SER A 217 -12.01 -3.29 -18.17
C SER A 217 -10.52 -3.56 -18.27
N LEU A 218 -9.81 -2.69 -18.97
CA LEU A 218 -8.37 -2.73 -19.13
C LEU A 218 -7.77 -1.41 -18.66
N THR A 219 -6.77 -1.49 -17.79
CA THR A 219 -6.01 -0.34 -17.33
C THR A 219 -4.52 -0.64 -17.47
N THR A 220 -3.76 0.28 -18.00
CA THR A 220 -2.30 0.18 -18.05
C THR A 220 -1.69 1.20 -17.13
N TYR A 221 -0.80 0.73 -16.27
CA TYR A 221 0.02 1.57 -15.40
C TYR A 221 1.48 1.51 -15.83
N THR A 222 2.18 2.63 -15.73
CA THR A 222 3.64 2.67 -15.89
C THR A 222 4.23 3.37 -14.68
N TYR A 223 5.13 2.70 -13.99
CA TYR A 223 5.84 3.18 -12.82
C TYR A 223 7.29 3.43 -13.19
N THR A 224 7.77 4.65 -12.99
CA THR A 224 9.17 5.04 -13.26
C THR A 224 9.87 5.34 -11.95
N PHE A 225 11.05 4.76 -11.77
CA PHE A 225 11.83 4.88 -10.53
C PHE A 225 13.15 5.62 -10.76
N GLU A 226 13.60 6.30 -9.72
CA GLU A 226 14.95 6.86 -9.63
C GLU A 226 15.44 6.72 -8.19
N ASN A 227 16.63 6.15 -7.99
CA ASN A 227 17.23 5.97 -6.66
C ASN A 227 16.29 5.29 -5.64
N GLU A 228 15.54 4.25 -6.05
CA GLU A 228 14.54 3.53 -5.27
C GLU A 228 13.28 4.38 -4.88
N ASN A 229 13.10 5.55 -5.51
CA ASN A 229 11.91 6.37 -5.37
C ASN A 229 11.03 6.26 -6.61
N LEU A 230 9.73 6.13 -6.43
CA LEU A 230 8.74 6.15 -7.51
C LEU A 230 8.51 7.60 -7.94
N ILE A 231 9.19 8.05 -9.00
CA ILE A 231 9.13 9.45 -9.44
C ILE A 231 7.95 9.78 -10.33
N LYS A 232 7.38 8.78 -11.00
CA LYS A 232 6.25 8.98 -11.91
C LYS A 232 5.37 7.74 -12.02
N VAL A 233 4.06 7.98 -12.02
CA VAL A 233 3.05 6.98 -12.36
C VAL A 233 2.23 7.51 -13.52
N THR A 234 1.99 6.71 -14.54
CA THR A 234 0.96 6.97 -15.52
C THR A 234 -0.10 5.90 -15.43
N GLU A 235 -1.36 6.29 -15.56
CA GLU A 235 -2.51 5.41 -15.64
C GLU A 235 -3.25 5.72 -16.93
N SER A 236 -3.56 4.70 -17.73
CA SER A 236 -4.24 4.84 -19.01
C SER A 236 -5.39 3.85 -19.12
N THR A 237 -6.56 4.35 -19.43
CA THR A 237 -7.75 3.59 -19.78
C THR A 237 -8.27 4.07 -21.12
N THR A 238 -9.38 3.49 -21.61
CA THR A 238 -10.09 3.99 -22.81
C THR A 238 -10.71 5.37 -22.59
N GLU A 239 -11.01 5.74 -21.34
CA GLU A 239 -11.77 6.93 -20.98
C GLU A 239 -10.90 8.10 -20.52
N TYR A 240 -9.77 7.82 -19.89
CA TYR A 240 -8.89 8.85 -19.34
C TYR A 240 -7.41 8.43 -19.31
N TYR A 241 -6.57 9.44 -19.16
CA TYR A 241 -5.14 9.32 -18.94
C TYR A 241 -4.76 10.18 -17.73
N SER A 242 -4.07 9.57 -16.76
CA SER A 242 -3.57 10.27 -15.58
C SER A 242 -2.05 10.17 -15.49
N THR A 243 -1.42 11.25 -15.06
CA THR A 243 0.01 11.26 -14.72
C THR A 243 0.16 11.82 -13.33
N THR A 244 0.86 11.09 -12.45
CA THR A 244 1.28 11.59 -11.15
C THR A 244 2.81 11.62 -11.07
N GLU A 245 3.36 12.77 -10.73
CA GLU A 245 4.79 13.02 -10.58
C GLU A 245 5.10 13.35 -9.12
N TYR A 246 6.26 12.87 -8.63
CA TYR A 246 6.69 13.03 -7.25
C TYR A 246 8.11 13.57 -7.18
N THR A 247 8.38 14.39 -6.15
CA THR A 247 9.72 14.73 -5.72
C THR A 247 9.93 14.29 -4.28
N TYR A 248 11.18 14.10 -3.90
CA TYR A 248 11.56 13.51 -2.61
C TYR A 248 12.66 14.31 -1.93
N ASP A 249 12.75 14.16 -0.61
CA ASP A 249 13.91 14.58 0.16
C ASP A 249 15.03 13.52 0.13
N GLU A 250 16.04 13.69 0.98
CA GLU A 250 17.14 12.73 1.17
C GLU A 250 17.05 12.02 2.54
N LYS A 251 15.90 12.11 3.22
CA LYS A 251 15.72 11.60 4.57
C LYS A 251 15.08 10.22 4.57
N ASN A 252 15.11 9.56 5.72
CA ASN A 252 14.61 8.21 5.87
C ASN A 252 13.07 8.16 5.86
N ASN A 253 12.52 7.32 5.00
CA ASN A 253 11.10 7.02 5.02
C ASN A 253 10.86 5.77 5.89
N PRO A 254 10.12 5.86 7.00
CA PRO A 254 9.87 4.73 7.88
C PRO A 254 9.09 3.60 7.18
N LEU A 255 8.25 3.93 6.22
CA LEU A 255 7.46 2.94 5.48
C LEU A 255 8.34 2.11 4.53
N PHE A 256 9.33 2.70 3.87
CA PHE A 256 10.21 1.98 2.95
C PHE A 256 10.93 0.81 3.59
N GLN A 257 11.49 0.99 4.80
CA GLN A 257 12.22 -0.08 5.50
C GLN A 257 11.30 -1.21 5.94
N ASN A 258 10.05 -0.87 6.24
CA ASN A 258 9.06 -1.82 6.70
C ASN A 258 8.47 -2.68 5.58
N PHE A 259 8.51 -2.18 4.33
CA PHE A 259 7.86 -2.79 3.18
C PHE A 259 8.75 -3.72 2.37
N LYS A 260 10.04 -3.58 2.49
CA LYS A 260 10.97 -4.23 1.56
C LYS A 260 10.85 -5.75 1.52
N LYS A 261 10.00 -6.38 2.34
CA LYS A 261 10.28 -7.79 2.53
C LYS A 261 9.18 -8.80 2.40
N LEU A 262 7.93 -8.64 2.65
CA LEU A 262 7.24 -9.91 2.78
C LEU A 262 5.79 -10.01 2.34
N MET A 263 4.97 -9.00 2.50
CA MET A 263 3.54 -9.23 2.47
C MET A 263 2.81 -8.62 1.30
N ASP A 264 3.51 -7.78 0.54
CA ASP A 264 2.95 -7.05 -0.59
C ASP A 264 3.98 -6.97 -1.73
N PRO A 265 4.07 -8.01 -2.57
CA PRO A 265 5.05 -8.05 -3.67
C PRO A 265 4.92 -6.93 -4.69
N ASP A 266 3.76 -6.24 -4.75
CA ASP A 266 3.52 -5.07 -5.59
C ASP A 266 3.59 -3.73 -4.82
N TYR A 267 4.24 -3.71 -3.65
CA TYR A 267 4.45 -2.52 -2.81
C TYR A 267 4.99 -1.30 -3.56
N PHE A 268 5.66 -1.51 -4.67
CA PHE A 268 6.26 -0.46 -5.50
C PHE A 268 5.22 0.45 -6.18
N ASN A 269 3.97 0.05 -6.23
CA ASN A 269 2.90 0.81 -6.86
C ASN A 269 2.44 2.04 -6.06
N ASP A 270 2.84 2.17 -4.78
CA ASP A 270 2.55 3.33 -3.94
C ASP A 270 3.83 4.13 -3.62
N ALA A 271 3.82 5.41 -3.99
CA ALA A 271 4.94 6.33 -3.72
C ALA A 271 5.29 6.50 -2.23
N LYS A 272 4.36 6.18 -1.32
CA LYS A 272 4.62 6.15 0.13
C LYS A 272 5.66 5.10 0.51
N ASN A 273 5.84 4.09 -0.32
CA ASN A 273 6.82 3.02 -0.13
C ASN A 273 8.19 3.34 -0.76
N SER A 274 8.39 4.55 -1.24
CA SER A 274 9.67 5.03 -1.76
C SER A 274 10.71 5.16 -0.66
N LYS A 275 11.99 5.14 -1.04
CA LYS A 275 13.12 5.21 -0.12
C LYS A 275 13.10 6.46 0.76
N ASN A 276 12.72 7.58 0.18
CA ASN A 276 12.72 8.89 0.78
C ASN A 276 11.29 9.42 0.98
N ASN A 277 11.14 10.51 1.72
CA ASN A 277 9.83 11.11 1.97
C ASN A 277 9.43 12.03 0.81
N ILE A 278 8.14 11.99 0.44
CA ILE A 278 7.58 12.78 -0.66
C ILE A 278 7.58 14.26 -0.28
N LEU A 279 8.16 15.12 -1.10
CA LEU A 279 8.07 16.59 -0.96
C LEU A 279 6.94 17.20 -1.79
N THR A 280 6.73 16.68 -3.00
CA THR A 280 5.61 17.13 -3.83
C THR A 280 4.94 15.96 -4.53
N ARG A 281 3.64 16.10 -4.78
CA ARG A 281 2.84 15.22 -5.62
C ARG A 281 2.02 16.08 -6.55
N LYS A 282 2.19 15.90 -7.87
CA LYS A 282 1.40 16.58 -8.89
C LYS A 282 0.68 15.55 -9.75
N THR A 283 -0.65 15.58 -9.73
CA THR A 283 -1.47 14.72 -10.56
C THR A 283 -2.13 15.54 -11.66
N THR A 284 -2.04 15.08 -12.88
CA THR A 284 -2.69 15.65 -14.05
C THR A 284 -3.59 14.60 -14.69
N ASP A 285 -4.89 14.84 -14.66
CA ASP A 285 -5.92 13.97 -15.23
C ASP A 285 -6.46 14.59 -16.51
N LYS A 286 -6.53 13.80 -17.59
CA LYS A 286 -7.07 14.18 -18.89
C LYS A 286 -8.18 13.20 -19.26
N TYR A 287 -9.35 13.74 -19.55
CA TYR A 287 -10.53 12.96 -19.89
C TYR A 287 -10.81 13.03 -21.41
N ASN A 288 -10.97 11.87 -22.04
CA ASN A 288 -11.14 11.77 -23.48
C ASN A 288 -12.50 12.32 -23.96
N TYR A 289 -13.55 12.24 -23.12
CA TYR A 289 -14.92 12.58 -23.49
C TYR A 289 -15.20 14.09 -23.53
N ASN A 290 -14.42 14.92 -22.81
CA ASN A 290 -14.66 16.38 -22.72
C ASN A 290 -13.40 17.22 -22.90
N SER A 291 -12.26 16.59 -23.20
CA SER A 291 -10.95 17.25 -23.33
C SER A 291 -10.54 18.08 -22.09
N SER A 292 -11.17 17.85 -20.94
CA SER A 292 -10.84 18.57 -19.71
C SER A 292 -9.54 18.05 -19.12
N THR A 293 -8.79 18.97 -18.49
CA THR A 293 -7.58 18.66 -17.73
C THR A 293 -7.77 19.15 -16.32
N ILE A 294 -7.56 18.26 -15.34
CA ILE A 294 -7.59 18.59 -13.93
C ILE A 294 -6.19 18.43 -13.37
N VAL A 295 -5.68 19.44 -12.68
CA VAL A 295 -4.38 19.41 -12.02
C VAL A 295 -4.58 19.53 -10.51
N ASN A 296 -4.04 18.57 -9.77
CA ASN A 296 -4.01 18.56 -8.32
C ASN A 296 -2.56 18.54 -7.83
N GLU A 297 -2.18 19.47 -6.98
CA GLU A 297 -0.84 19.54 -6.43
C GLU A 297 -0.87 19.54 -4.91
N HIS A 298 0.01 18.71 -4.32
CA HIS A 298 0.22 18.63 -2.88
C HIS A 298 1.69 18.89 -2.58
N VAL A 299 1.94 19.60 -1.47
CA VAL A 299 3.27 19.86 -0.93
C VAL A 299 3.33 19.28 0.47
N TYR A 300 4.43 18.63 0.79
CA TYR A 300 4.66 17.97 2.07
C TYR A 300 5.82 18.67 2.79
N GLU A 301 5.60 18.99 4.05
CA GLU A 301 6.61 19.56 4.92
C GLU A 301 6.83 18.65 6.12
N TYR A 302 8.08 18.48 6.51
CA TYR A 302 8.46 17.56 7.58
C TYR A 302 9.29 18.24 8.64
N THR A 303 9.19 17.75 9.88
CA THR A 303 10.22 17.88 10.90
C THR A 303 10.82 16.51 11.17
N TYR A 304 12.10 16.46 11.53
CA TYR A 304 12.85 15.22 11.65
C TYR A 304 13.48 15.07 13.01
N ALA A 305 13.61 13.83 13.48
CA ALA A 305 14.49 13.45 14.58
C ALA A 305 15.95 13.44 14.12
N ASP A 306 16.89 13.33 15.08
CA ASP A 306 18.33 13.28 14.81
C ASP A 306 18.76 12.11 13.91
N ASN A 307 17.99 11.04 13.88
CA ASN A 307 18.18 9.85 13.03
C ASN A 307 17.58 10.00 11.64
N ASN A 308 17.14 11.19 11.24
CA ASN A 308 16.53 11.52 9.97
C ASN A 308 15.18 10.86 9.68
N TYR A 309 14.49 10.31 10.68
CA TYR A 309 13.10 9.88 10.55
C TYR A 309 12.13 11.04 10.84
N PRO A 310 10.99 11.15 10.14
CA PRO A 310 10.03 12.21 10.34
C PRO A 310 9.39 12.14 11.73
N LEU A 311 9.31 13.27 12.42
CA LEU A 311 8.51 13.47 13.63
C LEU A 311 7.12 14.00 13.27
N THR A 312 7.07 14.89 12.28
CA THR A 312 5.80 15.40 11.75
C THR A 312 5.84 15.46 10.23
N GLN A 313 4.66 15.34 9.63
CA GLN A 313 4.40 15.61 8.21
C GLN A 313 3.19 16.53 8.13
N LYS A 314 3.28 17.60 7.35
CA LYS A 314 2.15 18.45 6.98
C LYS A 314 1.89 18.32 5.49
N ILE A 315 0.64 18.10 5.12
CA ILE A 315 0.20 17.98 3.73
C ILE A 315 -0.60 19.21 3.38
N PHE A 316 -0.15 19.94 2.38
CA PHE A 316 -0.81 21.12 1.87
C PHE A 316 -1.35 20.85 0.46
N ARG A 317 -2.55 21.34 0.19
CA ARG A 317 -3.10 21.41 -1.17
C ARG A 317 -2.78 22.77 -1.77
N LYS A 318 -2.24 22.79 -2.97
CA LYS A 318 -2.08 24.02 -3.74
C LYS A 318 -3.30 24.24 -4.63
N ARG A 319 -3.78 25.48 -4.66
CA ARG A 319 -4.86 25.95 -5.54
C ARG A 319 -4.47 27.30 -6.12
N THR A 320 -4.87 27.56 -7.36
CA THR A 320 -4.74 28.88 -7.97
C THR A 320 -6.10 29.52 -8.02
N GLU A 321 -6.28 30.62 -7.31
CA GLU A 321 -7.49 31.46 -7.31
C GLU A 321 -7.14 32.84 -7.83
N ASN A 322 -7.80 33.29 -8.91
CA ASN A 322 -7.58 34.58 -9.53
C ASN A 322 -6.11 34.87 -9.88
N GLY A 323 -5.38 33.84 -10.35
CA GLY A 323 -3.95 33.94 -10.67
C GLY A 323 -3.00 33.92 -9.47
N VAL A 324 -3.51 33.82 -8.25
CA VAL A 324 -2.72 33.76 -7.01
C VAL A 324 -2.68 32.34 -6.51
N GLU A 325 -1.47 31.81 -6.29
CA GLU A 325 -1.29 30.50 -5.67
C GLU A 325 -1.61 30.57 -4.17
N LYS A 326 -2.49 29.70 -3.70
CA LYS A 326 -2.81 29.49 -2.29
C LYS A 326 -2.38 28.11 -1.86
N LYS A 327 -1.90 28.02 -0.63
CA LYS A 327 -1.49 26.77 0.02
C LYS A 327 -2.37 26.56 1.26
N GLU A 328 -3.20 25.52 1.23
CA GLU A 328 -4.14 25.19 2.30
C GLU A 328 -3.68 23.93 3.01
N LEU A 329 -3.57 23.98 4.35
CA LEU A 329 -3.27 22.78 5.14
C LEU A 329 -4.47 21.81 5.06
N GLY A 330 -4.19 20.58 4.65
CA GLY A 330 -5.19 19.51 4.61
C GLY A 330 -5.07 18.57 5.79
N GLU A 331 -3.85 18.14 6.11
CA GLU A 331 -3.61 17.12 7.12
C GLU A 331 -2.25 17.32 7.79
N THR A 332 -2.15 16.94 9.05
CA THR A 332 -0.88 16.79 9.78
C THR A 332 -0.77 15.35 10.29
N THR A 333 0.37 14.70 10.08
CA THR A 333 0.70 13.40 10.65
C THR A 333 1.81 13.55 11.68
N GLU A 334 1.65 12.93 12.83
CA GLU A 334 2.66 12.86 13.91
C GLU A 334 3.13 11.43 14.07
N TYR A 335 4.44 11.26 14.25
CA TYR A 335 5.10 9.95 14.43
C TYR A 335 5.77 9.90 15.79
N ALA A 336 5.59 8.79 16.51
CA ALA A 336 6.31 8.47 17.75
C ALA A 336 7.00 7.11 17.60
N TYR A 337 8.30 7.05 17.93
CA TYR A 337 9.16 5.89 17.79
C TYR A 337 9.50 5.20 19.11
#